data_9310aebf6d144a12a449082c9236dab3
#
_entry.id   9310aebf6d144a12a449082c9236dab3
#
_cell.length_a   1.000
_cell.length_b   1.000
_cell.length_c   1.000
_cell.angle_alpha   90.00
_cell.angle_beta   90.00
_cell.angle_gamma   90.00
#
_symmetry.space_group_name_H-M   'P 1'
#
loop_
_entity.id
_entity.type
_entity.pdbx_description
1 polymer ?
#
loop_
_entity_poly.entity_id
_entity_poly.type
_entity_poly.pdbx_seq_one_letter_code
_entity_poly.pdbx_strand_id
1 'polypeptide(L)'
;MPMIEAKVTVQLPAEKRDVLKTEFGKAIRVMGKPESYLMINLLDNQDLYFAGKKLEKGAYIEVKVLGSVDSDASAQMSGRICEILEKELGIPGNFIYISYWGTSNWGWNGGNF
;
A
#
# COMPACT_ATOMS: atom_id res chain seq x y z
N MET A 1 2.19 14.44 1.17
CA MET A 1 2.95 13.64 0.21
C MET A 1 2.95 12.17 0.65
N PRO A 2 2.10 11.35 0.11
CA PRO A 2 2.14 9.91 0.38
C PRO A 2 2.60 9.10 -0.82
N MET A 3 3.15 7.93 -0.53
CA MET A 3 3.53 6.91 -1.51
C MET A 3 3.09 5.55 -1.00
N ILE A 4 2.39 4.78 -1.83
CA ILE A 4 2.04 3.39 -1.52
C ILE A 4 2.75 2.50 -2.53
N GLU A 5 3.55 1.55 -2.02
CA GLU A 5 4.15 0.51 -2.85
C GLU A 5 3.55 -0.82 -2.45
N ALA A 6 2.97 -1.51 -3.43
CA ALA A 6 2.27 -2.77 -3.20
C ALA A 6 2.95 -3.88 -3.99
N LYS A 7 3.58 -4.82 -3.27
CA LYS A 7 4.14 -6.03 -3.83
C LYS A 7 3.16 -7.15 -3.59
N VAL A 8 2.67 -7.75 -4.67
CA VAL A 8 1.70 -8.85 -4.60
C VAL A 8 2.19 -10.05 -5.39
N THR A 9 1.80 -11.24 -4.96
CA THR A 9 2.22 -12.49 -5.62
C THR A 9 1.41 -12.77 -6.88
N VAL A 10 0.17 -12.27 -6.95
CA VAL A 10 -0.74 -12.54 -8.05
C VAL A 10 -0.47 -11.60 -9.22
N GLN A 11 -0.93 -12.00 -10.41
CA GLN A 11 -0.87 -11.15 -11.58
C GLN A 11 -1.93 -10.04 -11.48
N LEU A 12 -1.58 -8.83 -11.90
CA LEU A 12 -2.48 -7.69 -11.90
C LEU A 12 -2.78 -7.26 -13.33
N PRO A 13 -3.92 -7.68 -13.91
CA PRO A 13 -4.35 -7.14 -15.18
C PRO A 13 -4.72 -5.66 -15.06
N ALA A 14 -4.80 -4.96 -16.19
CA ALA A 14 -4.99 -3.51 -16.22
C ALA A 14 -6.23 -3.07 -15.41
N GLU A 15 -7.34 -3.80 -15.49
CA GLU A 15 -8.56 -3.48 -14.76
C GLU A 15 -8.38 -3.55 -13.25
N LYS A 16 -7.59 -4.53 -12.76
CA LYS A 16 -7.30 -4.65 -11.32
C LYS A 16 -6.37 -3.56 -10.85
N ARG A 17 -5.39 -3.17 -11.67
CA ARG A 17 -4.52 -2.03 -11.36
C ARG A 17 -5.33 -0.74 -11.20
N ASP A 18 -6.31 -0.55 -12.05
CA ASP A 18 -7.18 0.62 -12.02
C ASP A 18 -8.05 0.64 -10.75
N VAL A 19 -8.62 -0.50 -10.38
CA VAL A 19 -9.41 -0.63 -9.15
C VAL A 19 -8.54 -0.37 -7.92
N LEU A 20 -7.35 -0.96 -7.85
CA LEU A 20 -6.45 -0.77 -6.71
C LEU A 20 -6.02 0.70 -6.59
N LYS A 21 -5.70 1.34 -7.69
CA LYS A 21 -5.39 2.77 -7.72
C LYS A 21 -6.53 3.58 -7.11
N THR A 22 -7.75 3.32 -7.53
CA THR A 22 -8.94 4.04 -7.07
C THR A 22 -9.17 3.80 -5.57
N GLU A 23 -9.11 2.55 -5.14
CA GLU A 23 -9.39 2.19 -3.75
C GLU A 23 -8.28 2.67 -2.80
N PHE A 24 -7.03 2.58 -3.20
CA PHE A 24 -5.92 3.13 -2.40
C PHE A 24 -6.00 4.66 -2.32
N GLY A 25 -6.44 5.31 -3.40
CA GLY A 25 -6.67 6.75 -3.41
C GLY A 25 -7.73 7.20 -2.41
N LYS A 26 -8.79 6.41 -2.28
CA LYS A 26 -9.81 6.66 -1.25
C LYS A 26 -9.28 6.37 0.14
N ALA A 27 -8.55 5.27 0.30
CA ALA A 27 -8.08 4.80 1.60
C ALA A 27 -7.07 5.75 2.24
N ILE A 28 -6.21 6.39 1.45
CA ILE A 28 -5.13 7.25 1.99
C ILE A 28 -5.67 8.42 2.80
N ARG A 29 -6.92 8.81 2.61
CA ARG A 29 -7.57 9.86 3.37
C ARG A 29 -7.64 9.54 4.88
N VAL A 30 -7.67 8.26 5.23
CA VAL A 30 -7.64 7.80 6.62
C VAL A 30 -6.39 8.33 7.33
N MET A 31 -5.31 8.51 6.61
CA MET A 31 -4.05 9.05 7.14
C MET A 31 -3.96 10.57 7.03
N GLY A 32 -5.06 11.24 6.71
CA GLY A 32 -5.09 12.69 6.58
C GLY A 32 -4.36 13.22 5.34
N LYS A 33 -4.15 12.36 4.33
CA LYS A 33 -3.44 12.73 3.11
C LYS A 33 -4.40 12.74 1.92
N PRO A 34 -4.28 13.74 1.02
CA PRO A 34 -5.12 13.76 -0.18
C PRO A 34 -4.58 12.84 -1.25
N GLU A 35 -5.47 12.34 -2.09
CA GLU A 35 -5.10 11.53 -3.25
C GLU A 35 -4.30 12.35 -4.28
N SER A 36 -4.50 13.66 -4.33
CA SER A 36 -3.89 14.52 -5.35
C SER A 36 -2.35 14.47 -5.37
N TYR A 37 -1.72 14.04 -4.27
CA TYR A 37 -0.26 13.88 -4.20
C TYR A 37 0.15 12.44 -3.95
N LEU A 38 -0.78 11.49 -4.05
CA LEU A 38 -0.47 10.08 -3.83
C LEU A 38 0.20 9.48 -5.05
N MET A 39 1.38 8.90 -4.84
CA MET A 39 2.02 8.05 -5.84
C MET A 39 1.82 6.59 -5.45
N ILE A 40 1.49 5.75 -6.42
CA ILE A 40 1.24 4.32 -6.19
C ILE A 40 2.13 3.52 -7.14
N ASN A 41 2.83 2.52 -6.60
CA ASN A 41 3.59 1.57 -7.39
C ASN A 41 3.01 0.17 -7.14
N LEU A 42 2.58 -0.49 -8.20
CA LEU A 42 2.00 -1.83 -8.14
C LEU A 42 2.96 -2.82 -8.79
N LEU A 43 3.50 -3.73 -7.99
CA LEU A 43 4.46 -4.74 -8.41
C LEU A 43 3.79 -6.12 -8.29
N ASP A 44 3.45 -6.72 -9.43
CA ASP A 44 2.78 -8.02 -9.45
C ASP A 44 3.77 -9.17 -9.65
N ASN A 45 3.27 -10.41 -9.55
CA ASN A 45 4.04 -11.63 -9.77
C ASN A 45 5.31 -11.70 -8.90
N GLN A 46 5.24 -11.20 -7.67
CA GLN A 46 6.38 -11.20 -6.77
C GLN A 46 6.51 -12.56 -6.07
N ASP A 47 7.75 -12.95 -5.78
CA ASP A 47 8.03 -14.15 -5.02
C ASP A 47 8.15 -13.80 -3.55
N LEU A 48 7.07 -14.03 -2.80
CA LEU A 48 7.05 -13.79 -1.37
C LEU A 48 7.01 -15.13 -0.62
N TYR A 49 7.82 -15.22 0.42
CA TYR A 49 7.89 -16.40 1.29
C TYR A 49 7.47 -15.99 2.68
N PHE A 50 6.66 -16.83 3.31
CA PHE A 50 6.22 -16.64 4.69
C PHE A 50 6.45 -17.91 5.47
N ALA A 51 7.13 -17.82 6.59
CA ALA A 51 7.50 -18.99 7.42
C ALA A 51 8.22 -20.07 6.59
N GLY A 52 9.07 -19.66 5.65
CA GLY A 52 9.84 -20.56 4.80
C GLY A 52 9.09 -21.18 3.64
N LYS A 53 7.83 -20.79 3.43
CA LYS A 53 6.99 -21.35 2.35
C LYS A 53 6.61 -20.26 1.36
N LYS A 54 6.63 -20.59 0.07
CA LYS A 54 6.20 -19.69 -0.98
C LYS A 54 4.71 -19.47 -0.88
N LEU A 55 4.31 -18.19 -0.90
CA LEU A 55 2.90 -17.81 -0.86
C LEU A 55 2.31 -17.84 -2.28
N GLU A 56 1.16 -18.52 -2.42
CA GLU A 56 0.36 -18.38 -3.62
C GLU A 56 -0.31 -17.02 -3.67
N LYS A 57 -0.87 -16.59 -2.53
CA LYS A 57 -1.55 -15.30 -2.38
C LYS A 57 -0.99 -14.59 -1.15
N GLY A 58 -0.24 -13.56 -1.39
CA GLY A 58 0.35 -12.75 -0.34
C GLY A 58 0.72 -11.38 -0.84
N ALA A 59 0.98 -10.47 0.09
CA ALA A 59 1.33 -9.10 -0.24
C ALA A 59 2.22 -8.48 0.84
N TYR A 60 3.06 -7.56 0.40
CA TYR A 60 3.77 -6.64 1.27
C TYR A 60 3.54 -5.22 0.79
N ILE A 61 2.99 -4.40 1.66
CA ILE A 61 2.63 -3.02 1.33
C ILE A 61 3.47 -2.07 2.17
N GLU A 62 4.08 -1.09 1.52
CA GLU A 62 4.80 -0.03 2.19
C GLU A 62 4.06 1.29 1.97
N VAL A 63 3.77 1.99 3.06
CA VAL A 63 3.13 3.31 3.03
C VAL A 63 4.13 4.31 3.58
N LYS A 64 4.52 5.27 2.75
CA LYS A 64 5.51 6.28 3.09
C LYS A 64 4.86 7.66 3.02
N VAL A 65 5.12 8.49 4.02
CA VAL A 65 4.48 9.80 4.12
C VAL A 65 5.49 10.88 4.51
N LEU A 66 5.21 12.09 4.11
CA LEU A 66 5.89 13.28 4.64
C LEU A 66 5.33 13.54 6.04
N GLY A 67 6.22 13.67 7.00
CA GLY A 67 5.85 13.91 8.39
C GLY A 67 5.90 12.64 9.22
N SER A 68 5.17 12.65 10.33
CA SER A 68 5.08 11.52 11.24
C SER A 68 3.91 10.61 10.88
N VAL A 69 3.99 9.37 11.36
CA VAL A 69 2.91 8.38 11.20
C VAL A 69 2.14 8.31 12.52
N ASP A 70 0.83 8.56 12.45
CA ASP A 70 -0.06 8.39 13.58
C ASP A 70 -0.45 6.91 13.72
N SER A 71 -0.32 6.35 14.92
CA SER A 71 -0.53 4.92 15.13
C SER A 71 -1.99 4.50 14.92
N ASP A 72 -2.95 5.34 15.31
CA ASP A 72 -4.37 5.03 15.12
C ASP A 72 -4.75 5.10 13.64
N ALA A 73 -4.28 6.12 12.95
CA ALA A 73 -4.54 6.26 11.52
C ALA A 73 -3.91 5.10 10.72
N SER A 74 -2.68 4.70 11.06
CA SER A 74 -2.04 3.58 10.39
C SER A 74 -2.76 2.25 10.64
N ALA A 75 -3.29 2.05 11.85
CA ALA A 75 -4.09 0.87 12.15
C ALA A 75 -5.37 0.82 11.31
N GLN A 76 -6.06 1.95 11.16
CA GLN A 76 -7.23 2.04 10.28
C GLN A 76 -6.85 1.79 8.83
N MET A 77 -5.74 2.35 8.39
CA MET A 77 -5.24 2.15 7.03
C MET A 77 -4.93 0.68 6.75
N SER A 78 -4.33 -0.04 7.71
CA SER A 78 -4.08 -1.47 7.58
C SER A 78 -5.36 -2.26 7.38
N GLY A 79 -6.41 -1.94 8.13
CA GLY A 79 -7.72 -2.56 7.95
C GLY A 79 -8.28 -2.33 6.55
N ARG A 80 -8.18 -1.09 6.06
CA ARG A 80 -8.64 -0.75 4.71
C ARG A 80 -7.85 -1.45 3.62
N ILE A 81 -6.52 -1.49 3.74
CA ILE A 81 -5.67 -2.17 2.76
C ILE A 81 -6.01 -3.65 2.71
N CYS A 82 -6.15 -4.32 3.86
CA CYS A 82 -6.50 -5.73 3.91
C CYS A 82 -7.88 -6.00 3.28
N GLU A 83 -8.88 -5.15 3.57
CA GLU A 83 -10.20 -5.27 2.93
C GLU A 83 -10.11 -5.18 1.41
N ILE A 84 -9.35 -4.22 0.90
CA ILE A 84 -9.19 -4.02 -0.54
C ILE A 84 -8.53 -5.23 -1.19
N LEU A 85 -7.43 -5.70 -0.63
CA LEU A 85 -6.67 -6.82 -1.21
C LEU A 85 -7.43 -8.13 -1.11
N GLU A 86 -8.20 -8.34 -0.06
CA GLU A 86 -9.03 -9.54 0.08
C GLU A 86 -10.18 -9.52 -0.93
N LYS A 87 -10.89 -8.40 -1.02
CA LYS A 87 -12.02 -8.26 -1.93
C LYS A 87 -11.59 -8.33 -3.40
N GLU A 88 -10.53 -7.61 -3.76
CA GLU A 88 -10.16 -7.48 -5.17
C GLU A 88 -9.25 -8.59 -5.68
N LEU A 89 -8.41 -9.15 -4.82
CA LEU A 89 -7.39 -10.12 -5.23
C LEU A 89 -7.48 -11.46 -4.50
N GLY A 90 -8.39 -11.59 -3.53
CA GLY A 90 -8.52 -12.81 -2.74
C GLY A 90 -7.31 -13.10 -1.85
N ILE A 91 -6.52 -12.10 -1.49
CA ILE A 91 -5.36 -12.27 -0.63
C ILE A 91 -5.84 -12.21 0.83
N PRO A 92 -5.64 -13.29 1.61
CA PRO A 92 -6.10 -13.29 3.01
C PRO A 92 -5.22 -12.38 3.87
N GLY A 93 -5.84 -11.73 4.86
CA GLY A 93 -5.16 -10.75 5.70
C GLY A 93 -3.95 -11.29 6.46
N ASN A 94 -3.96 -12.58 6.82
CA ASN A 94 -2.84 -13.19 7.52
C ASN A 94 -1.58 -13.38 6.66
N PHE A 95 -1.67 -13.13 5.35
CA PHE A 95 -0.54 -13.13 4.43
C PHE A 95 -0.26 -11.75 3.85
N ILE A 96 -0.69 -10.73 4.55
CA ILE A 96 -0.43 -9.33 4.17
C ILE A 96 0.37 -8.67 5.29
N TYR A 97 1.57 -8.21 4.96
CA TYR A 97 2.34 -7.33 5.82
C TYR A 97 2.23 -5.91 5.30
N ILE A 98 2.15 -4.97 6.22
CA ILE A 98 2.09 -3.54 5.89
C ILE A 98 3.05 -2.82 6.82
N SER A 99 3.88 -1.96 6.27
CA SER A 99 4.77 -1.12 7.07
C SER A 99 4.57 0.34 6.71
N TYR A 100 4.81 1.21 7.69
CA TYR A 100 4.58 2.64 7.59
C TYR A 100 5.86 3.40 7.90
N TRP A 101 6.16 4.40 7.08
CA TRP A 101 7.40 5.15 7.16
C TRP A 101 7.11 6.63 7.02
N GLY A 102 7.60 7.42 7.97
CA GLY A 102 7.49 8.87 7.92
C GLY A 102 8.87 9.50 7.82
N THR A 103 8.96 10.61 7.12
CA THR A 103 10.19 11.38 7.01
C THR A 103 9.87 12.87 6.92
N SER A 104 10.74 13.70 7.50
CA SER A 104 10.65 15.14 7.32
C SER A 104 11.40 15.62 6.07
N ASN A 105 12.12 14.71 5.41
CA ASN A 105 12.98 15.02 4.26
C ASN A 105 12.37 14.44 2.98
N TRP A 106 11.37 15.13 2.45
CA TRP A 106 10.66 14.68 1.25
C TRP A 106 10.97 15.61 0.09
N GLY A 107 11.50 15.04 -1.00
CA GLY A 107 11.83 15.77 -2.21
C GLY A 107 10.72 15.74 -3.24
N TRP A 108 10.49 16.88 -3.89
CA TRP A 108 9.56 17.01 -4.97
C TRP A 108 9.98 18.16 -5.88
N ASN A 109 9.95 17.93 -7.17
CA ASN A 109 10.26 18.95 -8.19
C ASN A 109 11.60 19.64 -7.97
N GLY A 110 12.62 18.85 -7.60
CA GLY A 110 14.00 19.34 -7.44
C GLY A 110 14.32 20.02 -6.12
N GLY A 111 13.40 20.04 -5.18
CA GLY A 111 13.61 20.60 -3.85
C GLY A 111 13.00 19.72 -2.77
N ASN A 112 13.08 20.18 -1.53
CA ASN A 112 12.45 19.51 -0.39
C ASN A 112 11.41 20.42 0.26
N PHE A 113 10.45 19.79 0.89
CA PHE A 113 9.47 20.49 1.73
C PHE A 113 10.06 20.88 3.07
#